data_2e503fd6d3d6c262c0bbb5575e5c76eb
#
_entry.id   2e503fd6d3d6c262c0bbb5575e5c76eb
#
_cell.length_a   1.000
_cell.length_b   1.000
_cell.length_c   1.000
_cell.angle_alpha   90.00
_cell.angle_beta   90.00
_cell.angle_gamma   90.00
#
_symmetry.space_group_name_H-M   'P 1'
#
loop_
_entity.id
_entity.type
_entity.pdbx_description
1 polymer ?
#
loop_
_entity_poly.entity_id
_entity_poly.type
_entity_poly.pdbx_seq_one_letter_code
_entity_poly.pdbx_strand_id
1 'polypeptide(L)'
;LSRMGLADYAASYPHILSGGQQQRVALLRALAPEPRVLLLDEPFSGLDVTRRVDIRAETLGLLKETDVATLMVTHDPEEAMFMADRILVMDEGRVIQDGTPVETYFEPLTAFVAALFGPVNHLQGVVRDGHVATILGNFGAQHLEDGAAVEILIRHEGLRLSATGQGAEIQPGEIPYKPALVDNENSAGARG
;
A
#
# COMPACT_ATOMS: atom_id res chain seq x y z
N LEU A 1 -6.58 29.12 -7.44
CA LEU A 1 -7.81 28.94 -6.61
C LEU A 1 -8.94 28.31 -7.44
N SER A 2 -9.20 28.78 -8.67
CA SER A 2 -10.31 28.29 -9.51
C SER A 2 -10.22 26.79 -9.79
N ARG A 3 -9.03 26.22 -10.03
CA ARG A 3 -8.78 24.79 -10.28
C ARG A 3 -9.16 23.87 -9.11
N MET A 4 -9.19 24.40 -7.90
CA MET A 4 -9.51 23.63 -6.67
C MET A 4 -10.85 24.06 -6.05
N GLY A 5 -11.73 24.73 -6.84
CA GLY A 5 -13.04 25.17 -6.37
C GLY A 5 -13.01 26.22 -5.25
N LEU A 6 -11.93 27.01 -5.18
CA LEU A 6 -11.72 28.00 -4.10
C LEU A 6 -11.81 29.44 -4.56
N ALA A 7 -12.31 29.70 -5.77
CA ALA A 7 -12.38 31.06 -6.34
C ALA A 7 -13.20 32.01 -5.44
N ASP A 8 -14.34 31.53 -4.93
CA ASP A 8 -15.25 32.34 -4.08
C ASP A 8 -14.66 32.67 -2.70
N TYR A 9 -13.61 31.96 -2.31
CA TYR A 9 -12.93 32.14 -1.02
C TYR A 9 -11.67 32.97 -1.10
N ALA A 10 -11.38 33.61 -2.25
CA ALA A 10 -10.12 34.33 -2.49
C ALA A 10 -9.86 35.45 -1.45
N ALA A 11 -10.92 36.06 -0.93
CA ALA A 11 -10.85 37.11 0.09
C ALA A 11 -11.14 36.61 1.52
N SER A 12 -11.30 35.29 1.70
CA SER A 12 -11.66 34.70 3.00
C SER A 12 -10.43 34.42 3.86
N TYR A 13 -10.55 34.60 5.17
CA TYR A 13 -9.50 34.21 6.09
C TYR A 13 -9.48 32.69 6.29
N PRO A 14 -8.29 32.08 6.56
CA PRO A 14 -8.16 30.63 6.70
C PRO A 14 -9.09 29.99 7.75
N HIS A 15 -9.39 30.66 8.84
CA HIS A 15 -10.25 30.15 9.91
C HIS A 15 -11.74 30.01 9.51
N ILE A 16 -12.16 30.63 8.40
CA ILE A 16 -13.51 30.52 7.86
C ILE A 16 -13.65 29.28 6.97
N LEU A 17 -12.53 28.74 6.48
CA LEU A 17 -12.48 27.62 5.58
C LEU A 17 -12.67 26.28 6.33
N SER A 18 -13.34 25.32 5.69
CA SER A 18 -13.37 23.95 6.17
C SER A 18 -11.98 23.31 6.13
N GLY A 19 -11.74 22.25 6.91
CA GLY A 19 -10.44 21.56 6.94
C GLY A 19 -9.92 21.16 5.56
N GLY A 20 -10.79 20.59 4.71
CA GLY A 20 -10.41 20.26 3.33
C GLY A 20 -10.12 21.47 2.45
N GLN A 21 -10.82 22.60 2.66
CA GLN A 21 -10.49 23.86 1.97
C GLN A 21 -9.15 24.42 2.43
N GLN A 22 -8.85 24.35 3.73
CA GLN A 22 -7.56 24.77 4.28
C GLN A 22 -6.40 23.96 3.69
N GLN A 23 -6.56 22.64 3.57
CA GLN A 23 -5.54 21.78 2.94
C GLN A 23 -5.32 22.12 1.47
N ARG A 24 -6.40 22.31 0.68
CA ARG A 24 -6.28 22.76 -0.71
C ARG A 24 -5.58 24.11 -0.83
N VAL A 25 -5.87 25.05 0.06
CA VAL A 25 -5.14 26.33 0.11
C VAL A 25 -3.66 26.12 0.46
N ALA A 26 -3.34 25.26 1.40
CA ALA A 26 -1.95 24.97 1.76
C ALA A 26 -1.18 24.37 0.58
N LEU A 27 -1.78 23.43 -0.15
CA LEU A 27 -1.20 22.84 -1.36
C LEU A 27 -0.98 23.89 -2.44
N LEU A 28 -1.99 24.72 -2.75
CA LEU A 28 -1.86 25.79 -3.74
C LEU A 28 -0.80 26.83 -3.35
N ARG A 29 -0.69 27.16 -2.07
CA ARG A 29 0.37 28.03 -1.55
C ARG A 29 1.76 27.43 -1.78
N ALA A 30 1.92 26.13 -1.58
CA ALA A 30 3.18 25.44 -1.80
C ALA A 30 3.55 25.36 -3.29
N LEU A 31 2.56 25.25 -4.19
CA LEU A 31 2.75 25.19 -5.63
C LEU A 31 2.89 26.57 -6.32
N ALA A 32 2.39 27.64 -5.69
CA ALA A 32 2.38 28.98 -6.29
C ALA A 32 3.76 29.53 -6.72
N PRO A 33 4.87 29.22 -6.01
CA PRO A 33 6.22 29.62 -6.44
C PRO A 33 6.83 28.72 -7.52
N GLU A 34 6.06 27.78 -8.09
CA GLU A 34 6.51 26.81 -9.11
C GLU A 34 7.75 26.00 -8.66
N PRO A 35 7.67 25.30 -7.53
CA PRO A 35 8.82 24.58 -6.99
C PRO A 35 9.19 23.41 -7.90
N ARG A 36 10.48 23.01 -7.88
CA ARG A 36 10.96 21.81 -8.56
C ARG A 36 10.66 20.53 -7.76
N VAL A 37 10.51 20.64 -6.45
CA VAL A 37 10.21 19.53 -5.53
C VAL A 37 9.18 19.99 -4.53
N LEU A 38 8.18 19.16 -4.29
CA LEU A 38 7.13 19.34 -3.29
C LEU A 38 7.27 18.24 -2.23
N LEU A 39 7.23 18.64 -0.96
CA LEU A 39 7.21 17.72 0.18
C LEU A 39 5.83 17.81 0.85
N LEU A 40 5.17 16.66 0.99
CA LEU A 40 3.87 16.53 1.63
C LEU A 40 4.01 15.58 2.82
N ASP A 41 3.71 16.06 4.02
CA ASP A 41 3.72 15.29 5.24
C ASP A 41 2.29 15.08 5.71
N GLU A 42 1.82 13.83 5.63
CA GLU A 42 0.46 13.40 5.97
C GLU A 42 -0.65 14.33 5.43
N PRO A 43 -0.67 14.62 4.11
CA PRO A 43 -1.50 15.69 3.56
C PRO A 43 -3.02 15.46 3.69
N PHE A 44 -3.47 14.26 4.06
CA PHE A 44 -4.90 13.91 4.15
C PHE A 44 -5.33 13.45 5.54
N SER A 45 -4.46 13.50 6.54
CA SER A 45 -4.70 12.95 7.90
C SER A 45 -5.87 13.60 8.65
N GLY A 46 -6.20 14.85 8.38
CA GLY A 46 -7.28 15.58 9.05
C GLY A 46 -8.65 15.52 8.36
N LEU A 47 -8.80 14.70 7.31
CA LEU A 47 -10.03 14.63 6.51
C LEU A 47 -10.95 13.49 6.93
N ASP A 48 -12.26 13.74 6.84
CA ASP A 48 -13.25 12.68 6.92
C ASP A 48 -13.13 11.71 5.71
N VAL A 49 -13.52 10.44 5.92
CA VAL A 49 -13.33 9.36 4.94
C VAL A 49 -13.98 9.68 3.59
N THR A 50 -15.18 10.28 3.60
CA THR A 50 -15.93 10.55 2.37
C THR A 50 -15.24 11.61 1.51
N ARG A 51 -14.75 12.67 2.14
CA ARG A 51 -14.07 13.77 1.44
C ARG A 51 -12.64 13.46 1.03
N ARG A 52 -12.00 12.52 1.73
CA ARG A 52 -10.61 12.11 1.48
C ARG A 52 -10.41 11.60 0.06
N VAL A 53 -11.35 10.80 -0.46
CA VAL A 53 -11.27 10.24 -1.82
C VAL A 53 -11.26 11.34 -2.88
N ASP A 54 -12.18 12.30 -2.77
CA ASP A 54 -12.29 13.40 -3.75
C ASP A 54 -11.05 14.30 -3.72
N ILE A 55 -10.60 14.66 -2.51
CA ILE A 55 -9.43 15.54 -2.34
C ILE A 55 -8.14 14.86 -2.81
N ARG A 56 -7.98 13.55 -2.59
CA ARG A 56 -6.85 12.77 -3.14
C ARG A 56 -6.84 12.82 -4.66
N ALA A 57 -7.98 12.59 -5.31
CA ALA A 57 -8.10 12.61 -6.76
C ALA A 57 -7.81 14.01 -7.34
N GLU A 58 -8.38 15.07 -6.74
CA GLU A 58 -8.11 16.45 -7.13
C GLU A 58 -6.62 16.81 -6.97
N THR A 59 -6.01 16.39 -5.85
CA THR A 59 -4.58 16.64 -5.57
C THR A 59 -3.70 15.94 -6.59
N LEU A 60 -3.96 14.65 -6.87
CA LEU A 60 -3.20 13.88 -7.87
C LEU A 60 -3.30 14.51 -9.24
N GLY A 61 -4.51 14.95 -9.67
CA GLY A 61 -4.71 15.67 -10.93
C GLY A 61 -3.85 16.92 -11.00
N LEU A 62 -3.85 17.74 -9.96
CA LEU A 62 -3.05 18.97 -9.91
C LEU A 62 -1.54 18.68 -9.94
N LEU A 63 -1.06 17.68 -9.21
CA LEU A 63 0.36 17.29 -9.21
C LEU A 63 0.81 16.82 -10.60
N LYS A 64 -0.01 16.02 -11.28
CA LYS A 64 0.27 15.57 -12.66
C LYS A 64 0.28 16.72 -13.69
N GLU A 65 -0.61 17.71 -13.52
CA GLU A 65 -0.64 18.88 -14.39
C GLU A 65 0.58 19.79 -14.22
N THR A 66 1.13 19.87 -13.00
CA THR A 66 2.26 20.76 -12.69
C THR A 66 3.61 20.10 -12.93
N ASP A 67 3.66 18.80 -13.16
CA ASP A 67 4.87 17.98 -13.38
C ASP A 67 5.94 18.19 -12.28
N VAL A 68 5.51 18.50 -11.07
CA VAL A 68 6.39 18.73 -9.91
C VAL A 68 6.80 17.41 -9.28
N ALA A 69 8.09 17.19 -9.08
CA ALA A 69 8.57 16.04 -8.35
C ALA A 69 8.05 16.09 -6.89
N THR A 70 7.28 15.06 -6.48
CA THR A 70 6.62 15.08 -5.17
C THR A 70 7.10 13.92 -4.30
N LEU A 71 7.51 14.23 -3.07
CA LEU A 71 7.71 13.25 -2.02
C LEU A 71 6.58 13.39 -1.00
N MET A 72 5.81 12.33 -0.81
CA MET A 72 4.72 12.28 0.16
C MET A 72 5.04 11.28 1.26
N VAL A 73 4.84 11.68 2.51
CA VAL A 73 4.88 10.80 3.67
C VAL A 73 3.44 10.55 4.11
N THR A 74 3.09 9.29 4.30
CA THR A 74 1.78 8.88 4.81
C THR A 74 1.91 7.57 5.58
N HIS A 75 1.03 7.37 6.55
CA HIS A 75 0.83 6.09 7.24
C HIS A 75 -0.39 5.31 6.68
N ASP A 76 -1.07 5.87 5.69
CA ASP A 76 -2.23 5.23 5.04
C ASP A 76 -1.78 4.52 3.75
N PRO A 77 -1.78 3.17 3.72
CA PRO A 77 -1.34 2.40 2.56
C PRO A 77 -2.24 2.63 1.34
N GLU A 78 -3.52 2.96 1.51
CA GLU A 78 -4.40 3.28 0.38
C GLU A 78 -3.99 4.60 -0.30
N GLU A 79 -3.55 5.58 0.49
CA GLU A 79 -3.01 6.83 -0.06
C GLU A 79 -1.74 6.58 -0.87
N ALA A 80 -0.81 5.78 -0.33
CA ALA A 80 0.41 5.42 -1.03
C ALA A 80 0.10 4.70 -2.35
N MET A 81 -0.78 3.69 -2.32
CA MET A 81 -1.18 2.92 -3.50
C MET A 81 -1.87 3.77 -4.58
N PHE A 82 -2.65 4.78 -4.18
CA PHE A 82 -3.39 5.62 -5.11
C PHE A 82 -2.56 6.75 -5.71
N MET A 83 -1.64 7.34 -4.93
CA MET A 83 -0.95 8.58 -5.27
C MET A 83 0.42 8.37 -5.89
N ALA A 84 1.13 7.29 -5.53
CA ALA A 84 2.55 7.16 -5.82
C ALA A 84 2.83 6.42 -7.12
N ASP A 85 3.87 6.85 -7.83
CA ASP A 85 4.51 6.07 -8.90
C ASP A 85 5.53 5.05 -8.30
N ARG A 86 6.12 5.39 -7.14
CA ARG A 86 7.02 4.53 -6.35
C ARG A 86 6.71 4.66 -4.87
N ILE A 87 6.77 3.55 -4.16
CA ILE A 87 6.55 3.44 -2.72
C ILE A 87 7.85 3.00 -2.06
N LEU A 88 8.27 3.75 -1.04
CA LEU A 88 9.33 3.40 -0.13
C LEU A 88 8.69 2.97 1.20
N VAL A 89 8.70 1.68 1.50
CA VAL A 89 8.22 1.19 2.80
C VAL A 89 9.35 1.31 3.81
N MET A 90 9.06 2.00 4.90
CA MET A 90 10.01 2.20 5.99
C MET A 90 9.57 1.46 7.24
N ASP A 91 10.53 0.83 7.91
CA ASP A 91 10.37 0.24 9.22
C ASP A 91 11.63 0.52 10.05
N GLU A 92 11.45 0.87 11.34
CA GLU A 92 12.53 1.22 12.27
C GLU A 92 13.58 2.20 11.69
N GLY A 93 13.13 3.19 10.89
CA GLY A 93 14.01 4.20 10.27
C GLY A 93 14.81 3.70 9.07
N ARG A 94 14.51 2.52 8.54
CA ARG A 94 15.18 1.94 7.36
C ARG A 94 14.17 1.70 6.25
N VAL A 95 14.60 1.88 5.00
CA VAL A 95 13.82 1.45 3.84
C VAL A 95 13.95 -0.06 3.71
N ILE A 96 12.85 -0.78 3.84
CA ILE A 96 12.79 -2.25 3.76
C ILE A 96 12.27 -2.75 2.41
N GLN A 97 11.55 -1.90 1.69
CA GLN A 97 11.14 -2.17 0.31
C GLN A 97 11.02 -0.87 -0.48
N ASP A 98 11.42 -0.92 -1.74
CA ASP A 98 11.27 0.14 -2.73
C ASP A 98 10.73 -0.48 -4.02
N GLY A 99 9.58 0.02 -4.51
CA GLY A 99 8.94 -0.53 -5.71
C GLY A 99 7.76 0.30 -6.16
N THR A 100 7.18 -0.09 -7.29
CA THR A 100 5.89 0.42 -7.72
C THR A 100 4.77 -0.04 -6.77
N PRO A 101 3.59 0.61 -6.76
CA PRO A 101 2.44 0.12 -6.01
C PRO A 101 2.12 -1.36 -6.30
N VAL A 102 2.17 -1.77 -7.57
CA VAL A 102 1.90 -3.15 -7.99
C VAL A 102 2.92 -4.13 -7.41
N GLU A 103 4.22 -3.84 -7.55
CA GLU A 103 5.29 -4.67 -6.97
C GLU A 103 5.17 -4.76 -5.45
N THR A 104 4.93 -3.63 -4.78
CA THR A 104 4.81 -3.60 -3.31
C THR A 104 3.62 -4.42 -2.83
N TYR A 105 2.52 -4.44 -3.57
CA TYR A 105 1.32 -5.21 -3.23
C TYR A 105 1.46 -6.70 -3.52
N PHE A 106 1.93 -7.08 -4.73
CA PHE A 106 1.94 -8.47 -5.20
C PHE A 106 3.24 -9.21 -4.90
N GLU A 107 4.34 -8.49 -4.67
CA GLU A 107 5.67 -9.06 -4.39
C GLU A 107 6.27 -8.47 -3.10
N PRO A 108 5.54 -8.56 -1.95
CA PRO A 108 6.05 -8.04 -0.69
C PRO A 108 7.30 -8.81 -0.25
N LEU A 109 8.36 -8.09 0.14
CA LEU A 109 9.61 -8.70 0.57
C LEU A 109 9.55 -9.24 1.99
N THR A 110 8.60 -8.78 2.81
CA THR A 110 8.45 -9.22 4.20
C THR A 110 6.98 -9.39 4.56
N ALA A 111 6.69 -10.17 5.61
CA ALA A 111 5.34 -10.30 6.17
C ALA A 111 4.77 -8.95 6.63
N PHE A 112 5.63 -8.06 7.14
CA PHE A 112 5.23 -6.71 7.53
C PHE A 112 4.70 -5.92 6.33
N VAL A 113 5.41 -5.91 5.21
CA VAL A 113 4.96 -5.22 3.98
C VAL A 113 3.67 -5.83 3.47
N ALA A 114 3.55 -7.16 3.47
CA ALA A 114 2.33 -7.83 3.04
C ALA A 114 1.12 -7.38 3.88
N ALA A 115 1.26 -7.38 5.21
CA ALA A 115 0.21 -6.99 6.14
C ALA A 115 -0.12 -5.49 6.09
N LEU A 116 0.85 -4.63 5.79
CA LEU A 116 0.66 -3.19 5.69
C LEU A 116 -0.37 -2.81 4.61
N PHE A 117 -0.34 -3.48 3.45
CA PHE A 117 -1.20 -3.19 2.31
C PHE A 117 -2.51 -4.00 2.26
N GLY A 118 -2.86 -4.68 3.34
CA GLY A 118 -4.14 -5.34 3.47
C GLY A 118 -4.05 -6.67 4.23
N PRO A 119 -5.20 -7.24 4.60
CA PRO A 119 -5.24 -8.45 5.37
C PRO A 119 -4.68 -9.64 4.57
N VAL A 120 -3.92 -10.49 5.25
CA VAL A 120 -3.35 -11.72 4.71
C VAL A 120 -3.69 -12.91 5.61
N ASN A 121 -3.86 -14.06 5.00
CA ASN A 121 -3.95 -15.34 5.70
C ASN A 121 -2.54 -15.90 5.88
N HIS A 122 -2.24 -16.37 7.08
CA HIS A 122 -0.95 -16.90 7.47
C HIS A 122 -1.01 -18.43 7.56
N LEU A 123 -0.19 -19.12 6.78
CA LEU A 123 -0.02 -20.56 6.86
C LEU A 123 1.44 -20.87 7.13
N GLN A 124 1.70 -21.70 8.13
CA GLN A 124 3.04 -22.18 8.43
C GLN A 124 3.29 -23.52 7.76
N GLY A 125 4.52 -23.76 7.33
CA GLY A 125 4.93 -25.01 6.72
C GLY A 125 6.44 -25.21 6.76
N VAL A 126 6.85 -26.36 6.26
CA VAL A 126 8.27 -26.72 6.12
C VAL A 126 8.50 -27.14 4.67
N VAL A 127 9.56 -26.63 4.08
CA VAL A 127 9.97 -26.99 2.71
C VAL A 127 10.39 -28.45 2.68
N ARG A 128 9.85 -29.21 1.73
CA ARG A 128 10.24 -30.59 1.43
C ARG A 128 10.19 -30.80 -0.08
N ASP A 129 11.28 -31.28 -0.64
CA ASP A 129 11.42 -31.53 -2.09
C ASP A 129 10.99 -30.31 -2.94
N GLY A 130 11.37 -29.09 -2.49
CA GLY A 130 11.04 -27.83 -3.16
C GLY A 130 9.57 -27.42 -3.11
N HIS A 131 8.78 -27.97 -2.17
CA HIS A 131 7.35 -27.63 -1.97
C HIS A 131 7.03 -27.51 -0.49
N VAL A 132 5.94 -26.80 -0.20
CA VAL A 132 5.36 -26.72 1.15
C VAL A 132 3.93 -27.25 1.10
N ALA A 133 3.68 -28.33 1.82
CA ALA A 133 2.35 -28.92 1.96
C ALA A 133 1.57 -28.19 3.06
N THR A 134 0.35 -27.76 2.76
CA THR A 134 -0.56 -27.10 3.69
C THR A 134 -1.97 -27.65 3.58
N ILE A 135 -2.86 -27.21 4.44
CA ILE A 135 -4.30 -27.54 4.39
C ILE A 135 -4.98 -26.98 3.12
N LEU A 136 -4.38 -25.98 2.45
CA LEU A 136 -4.89 -25.36 1.23
C LEU A 136 -4.22 -25.92 -0.03
N GLY A 137 -3.37 -26.94 0.10
CA GLY A 137 -2.65 -27.55 -1.00
C GLY A 137 -1.12 -27.40 -0.90
N ASN A 138 -0.45 -27.70 -2.03
CA ASN A 138 1.00 -27.62 -2.12
C ASN A 138 1.43 -26.32 -2.82
N PHE A 139 2.37 -25.64 -2.21
CA PHE A 139 2.96 -24.40 -2.73
C PHE A 139 4.41 -24.65 -3.16
N GLY A 140 4.81 -24.17 -4.34
CA GLY A 140 6.18 -24.29 -4.83
C GLY A 140 7.16 -23.43 -4.03
N ALA A 141 8.27 -24.01 -3.62
CA ALA A 141 9.31 -23.40 -2.80
C ALA A 141 10.72 -23.78 -3.26
N GLN A 142 10.90 -23.97 -4.59
CA GLN A 142 12.15 -24.49 -5.18
C GLN A 142 13.38 -23.61 -4.96
N HIS A 143 13.19 -22.37 -4.54
CA HIS A 143 14.26 -21.40 -4.24
C HIS A 143 14.68 -21.41 -2.76
N LEU A 144 14.01 -22.21 -1.92
CA LEU A 144 14.30 -22.33 -0.50
C LEU A 144 14.94 -23.68 -0.17
N GLU A 145 15.70 -23.74 0.90
CA GLU A 145 16.37 -24.94 1.35
C GLU A 145 15.39 -25.95 1.95
N ASP A 146 15.64 -27.23 1.71
CA ASP A 146 14.85 -28.32 2.29
C ASP A 146 14.99 -28.34 3.80
N GLY A 147 13.86 -28.41 4.50
CA GLY A 147 13.79 -28.29 5.95
C GLY A 147 13.59 -26.90 6.47
N ALA A 148 13.66 -25.85 5.63
CA ALA A 148 13.39 -24.48 6.05
C ALA A 148 11.94 -24.33 6.56
N ALA A 149 11.77 -23.65 7.70
CA ALA A 149 10.48 -23.28 8.21
C ALA A 149 10.02 -21.99 7.53
N VAL A 150 8.87 -21.99 6.89
CA VAL A 150 8.35 -20.88 6.10
C VAL A 150 6.98 -20.46 6.54
N GLU A 151 6.68 -19.20 6.33
CA GLU A 151 5.34 -18.64 6.42
C GLU A 151 4.83 -18.30 5.02
N ILE A 152 3.65 -18.81 4.68
CA ILE A 152 2.97 -18.56 3.41
C ILE A 152 1.91 -17.52 3.68
N LEU A 153 1.98 -16.40 2.97
CA LEU A 153 1.04 -15.30 3.08
C LEU A 153 0.11 -15.30 1.88
N ILE A 154 -1.18 -15.40 2.13
CA ILE A 154 -2.20 -15.46 1.07
C ILE A 154 -3.19 -14.32 1.28
N ARG A 155 -3.30 -13.41 0.31
CA ARG A 155 -4.33 -12.37 0.33
C ARG A 155 -5.72 -12.96 0.13
N HIS A 156 -6.75 -12.27 0.62
CA HIS A 156 -8.14 -12.73 0.54
C HIS A 156 -8.59 -12.98 -0.90
N GLU A 157 -8.21 -12.13 -1.82
CA GLU A 157 -8.53 -12.28 -3.26
C GLU A 157 -7.80 -13.44 -3.94
N GLY A 158 -6.75 -13.98 -3.30
CA GLY A 158 -6.04 -15.17 -3.74
C GLY A 158 -6.78 -16.48 -3.42
N LEU A 159 -7.92 -16.42 -2.73
CA LEU A 159 -8.72 -17.56 -2.34
C LEU A 159 -10.12 -17.47 -2.97
N ARG A 160 -10.57 -18.56 -3.58
CA ARG A 160 -11.94 -18.72 -4.04
C ARG A 160 -12.60 -19.89 -3.34
N LEU A 161 -13.84 -19.70 -2.90
CA LEU A 161 -14.68 -20.76 -2.38
C LEU A 161 -15.61 -21.21 -3.49
N SER A 162 -15.51 -22.48 -3.88
CA SER A 162 -16.49 -23.12 -4.77
C SER A 162 -17.24 -24.20 -4.02
N ALA A 163 -18.55 -24.28 -4.21
CA ALA A 163 -19.36 -25.37 -3.68
C ALA A 163 -19.13 -26.59 -4.57
N THR A 164 -18.51 -27.63 -4.02
CA THR A 164 -18.48 -28.97 -4.62
C THR A 164 -19.62 -29.79 -4.04
N GLY A 165 -20.12 -30.80 -4.77
CA GLY A 165 -21.23 -31.64 -4.29
C GLY A 165 -20.97 -32.36 -2.96
N GLN A 166 -19.79 -32.20 -2.35
CA GLN A 166 -19.36 -32.79 -1.08
C GLN A 166 -18.71 -31.81 -0.08
N GLY A 167 -18.75 -30.49 -0.34
CA GLY A 167 -18.14 -29.48 0.50
C GLY A 167 -17.74 -28.20 -0.25
N ALA A 168 -17.01 -27.34 0.42
CA ALA A 168 -16.40 -26.16 -0.21
C ALA A 168 -14.92 -26.46 -0.52
N GLU A 169 -14.50 -26.17 -1.73
CA GLU A 169 -13.12 -26.25 -2.15
C GLU A 169 -12.54 -24.83 -2.19
N ILE A 170 -11.34 -24.66 -1.63
CA ILE A 170 -10.59 -23.42 -1.71
C ILE A 170 -9.64 -23.56 -2.89
N GLN A 171 -9.83 -22.72 -3.91
CA GLN A 171 -8.96 -22.70 -5.09
C GLN A 171 -8.16 -21.40 -5.13
N PRO A 172 -6.90 -21.44 -5.60
CA PRO A 172 -6.17 -20.20 -5.93
C PRO A 172 -6.98 -19.37 -6.91
N GLY A 173 -7.09 -18.07 -6.67
CA GLY A 173 -7.76 -17.15 -7.60
C GLY A 173 -7.06 -17.11 -8.97
N GLU A 174 -7.80 -16.76 -10.02
CA GLU A 174 -7.27 -16.62 -11.41
C GLU A 174 -6.34 -15.41 -11.61
N ILE A 175 -6.24 -14.51 -10.66
CA ILE A 175 -5.22 -13.48 -10.66
C ILE A 175 -3.88 -14.20 -10.46
N PRO A 176 -2.81 -13.83 -11.19
CA PRO A 176 -1.48 -14.41 -11.01
C PRO A 176 -0.94 -14.03 -9.62
N TYR A 177 -1.52 -14.66 -8.60
CA TYR A 177 -1.13 -14.48 -7.22
C TYR A 177 0.02 -15.43 -6.92
N LYS A 178 1.19 -14.87 -6.71
CA LYS A 178 2.34 -15.59 -6.21
C LYS A 178 2.30 -15.49 -4.69
N PRO A 179 2.02 -16.57 -3.93
CA PRO A 179 2.05 -16.48 -2.48
C PRO A 179 3.45 -16.02 -2.06
N ALA A 180 3.53 -15.02 -1.18
CA ALA A 180 4.80 -14.61 -0.62
C ALA A 180 5.24 -15.68 0.37
N LEU A 181 6.40 -16.29 0.11
CA LEU A 181 7.08 -17.19 1.03
C LEU A 181 8.08 -16.35 1.82
N VAL A 182 7.86 -16.23 3.12
CA VAL A 182 8.76 -15.51 4.02
C VAL A 182 9.55 -16.51 4.83
N ASP A 183 10.87 -16.40 4.79
CA ASP A 183 11.77 -17.18 5.62
C ASP A 183 11.65 -16.72 7.08
N ASN A 184 11.32 -17.65 7.97
CA ASN A 184 11.05 -17.34 9.37
C ASN A 184 12.31 -16.89 10.15
N GLU A 185 13.50 -17.12 9.60
CA GLU A 185 14.74 -16.65 10.22
C GLU A 185 14.91 -15.13 10.15
N ASN A 186 14.35 -14.47 9.13
CA ASN A 186 14.41 -13.01 9.00
C ASN A 186 13.35 -12.26 9.84
N SER A 187 12.29 -12.93 10.30
CA SER A 187 11.28 -12.31 11.17
C SER A 187 11.70 -12.24 12.65
N ALA A 188 12.69 -13.00 13.07
CA ALA A 188 13.18 -13.02 14.45
C ALA A 188 14.25 -11.93 14.75
N GLY A 189 14.84 -11.32 13.72
CA GLY A 189 15.83 -10.24 13.85
C GLY A 189 15.26 -8.85 14.17
N ALA A 190 13.93 -8.68 14.17
CA ALA A 190 13.26 -7.40 14.41
C ALA A 190 12.74 -7.22 15.85
N ARG A 191 13.13 -8.11 16.78
CA ARG A 191 12.80 -7.99 18.21
C ARG A 191 14.09 -8.11 19.04
N GLY A 192 14.84 -7.06 19.06
CA GLY A 192 16.01 -6.87 19.91
C GLY A 192 16.22 -5.40 20.22
#